data_80ac08942d3a3be0cc689c164528c97f
#
_entry.id   80ac08942d3a3be0cc689c164528c97f
#
_cell.length_a   1.000
_cell.length_b   1.000
_cell.length_c   1.000
_cell.angle_alpha   90.00
_cell.angle_beta   90.00
_cell.angle_gamma   90.00
#
_symmetry.space_group_name_H-M   'P 1'
#
loop_
_entity.id
_entity.type
_entity.pdbx_description
1 polymer ?
#
loop_
_entity_poly.entity_id
_entity_poly.type
_entity_poly.pdbx_seq_one_letter_code
_entity_poly.pdbx_strand_id
1 'polypeptide(L)'
;MIMSTSRLDWQHSQDALRDEVGRVTALLRSIRDPGAILAVGEWDLAEVAMHLSQGWLGIPGLARGDRSALYDLLPDRAGVAGDSLVRDIADLGDVTTRLVRADPERHLSMLADRIEACAKQYFVDCTRQSPDELHPWLIQGITLPLAAFTCHLLNETVVHGYDIARAAGRRWRINPAHAVLLMDQFFVPLIQGADPRMLVNADAAAGVKATFDVRIRGGSRFHLHFVFDDGALRVETSSARRVDCHLSADPVAFLLVFWQRQSQWAAIAKGQLMAWGRKPWLAARFRSFLATP
;
A
#
# COMPACT_ATOMS: atom_id res chain seq x y z
N MET A 1 -11.56 8.80 14.54
CA MET A 1 -10.47 8.85 15.54
C MET A 1 -9.49 7.74 15.20
N ILE A 2 -8.31 8.09 14.72
CA ILE A 2 -7.24 7.11 14.39
C ILE A 2 -6.82 6.43 15.69
N MET A 3 -6.75 5.10 15.68
CA MET A 3 -6.32 4.35 16.87
C MET A 3 -4.84 4.59 17.12
N SER A 4 -4.47 4.87 18.38
CA SER A 4 -3.07 5.00 18.79
C SER A 4 -2.33 3.68 18.59
N THR A 5 -1.13 3.75 18.04
CA THR A 5 -0.23 2.61 17.86
C THR A 5 0.68 2.50 19.07
N SER A 6 0.68 1.36 19.75
CA SER A 6 1.62 1.15 20.84
C SER A 6 3.07 1.18 20.33
N ARG A 7 4.01 1.60 21.19
CA ARG A 7 5.44 1.58 20.84
C ARG A 7 5.93 0.18 20.50
N LEU A 8 5.37 -0.85 21.13
CA LEU A 8 5.69 -2.25 20.84
C LEU A 8 5.19 -2.69 19.47
N ASP A 9 3.96 -2.34 19.10
CA ASP A 9 3.42 -2.64 17.76
C ASP A 9 4.24 -1.95 16.68
N TRP A 10 4.68 -0.71 16.91
CA TRP A 10 5.56 -0.01 15.97
C TRP A 10 6.94 -0.65 15.86
N GLN A 11 7.52 -1.12 16.99
CA GLN A 11 8.78 -1.87 16.96
C GLN A 11 8.67 -3.12 16.10
N HIS A 12 7.58 -3.89 16.23
CA HIS A 12 7.32 -5.06 15.37
C HIS A 12 7.26 -4.67 13.89
N SER A 13 6.65 -3.53 13.55
CA SER A 13 6.62 -3.04 12.16
C SER A 13 8.00 -2.66 11.65
N GLN A 14 8.83 -2.03 12.49
CA GLN A 14 10.22 -1.70 12.13
C GLN A 14 11.07 -2.98 11.93
N ASP A 15 10.88 -3.99 12.77
CA ASP A 15 11.61 -5.26 12.64
C ASP A 15 11.19 -5.99 11.36
N ALA A 16 9.89 -6.05 11.06
CA ALA A 16 9.37 -6.59 9.80
C ALA A 16 9.93 -5.84 8.59
N LEU A 17 10.02 -4.51 8.67
CA LEU A 17 10.58 -3.68 7.59
C LEU A 17 12.08 -3.95 7.40
N ARG A 18 12.87 -4.10 8.47
CA ARG A 18 14.29 -4.47 8.38
C ARG A 18 14.49 -5.81 7.69
N ASP A 19 13.67 -6.81 8.05
CA ASP A 19 13.72 -8.13 7.44
C ASP A 19 13.42 -8.06 5.94
N GLU A 20 12.37 -7.34 5.54
CA GLU A 20 11.99 -7.23 4.12
C GLU A 20 12.99 -6.40 3.31
N VAL A 21 13.58 -5.35 3.87
CA VAL A 21 14.69 -4.61 3.25
C VAL A 21 15.86 -5.52 2.97
N GLY A 22 16.30 -6.29 3.97
CA GLY A 22 17.39 -7.25 3.79
C GLY A 22 17.10 -8.29 2.71
N ARG A 23 15.86 -8.78 2.67
CA ARG A 23 15.41 -9.76 1.66
C ARG A 23 15.40 -9.17 0.25
N VAL A 24 14.82 -7.98 0.05
CA VAL A 24 14.69 -7.37 -1.28
C VAL A 24 16.04 -6.91 -1.83
N THR A 25 16.90 -6.35 -1.00
CA THR A 25 18.24 -5.91 -1.44
C THR A 25 19.13 -7.10 -1.78
N ALA A 26 19.04 -8.20 -1.02
CA ALA A 26 19.71 -9.47 -1.39
C ALA A 26 19.16 -10.05 -2.71
N LEU A 27 17.85 -9.97 -2.93
CA LEU A 27 17.23 -10.37 -4.19
C LEU A 27 17.78 -9.55 -5.35
N LEU A 28 17.78 -8.22 -5.27
CA LEU A 28 18.28 -7.32 -6.32
C LEU A 28 19.74 -7.62 -6.68
N ARG A 29 20.62 -7.76 -5.68
CA ARG A 29 22.03 -8.09 -5.91
C ARG A 29 22.25 -9.48 -6.51
N SER A 30 21.31 -10.39 -6.36
CA SER A 30 21.38 -11.76 -6.89
C SER A 30 20.97 -11.89 -8.36
N ILE A 31 20.31 -10.87 -8.92
CA ILE A 31 19.88 -10.85 -10.32
C ILE A 31 20.99 -10.20 -11.16
N ARG A 32 21.62 -10.99 -12.04
CA ARG A 32 22.72 -10.51 -12.87
C ARG A 32 22.27 -9.75 -14.11
N ASP A 33 21.19 -10.23 -14.71
CA ASP A 33 20.58 -9.63 -15.90
C ASP A 33 19.09 -9.52 -15.66
N PRO A 34 18.54 -8.30 -15.51
CA PRO A 34 17.10 -8.10 -15.33
C PRO A 34 16.31 -8.39 -16.60
N GLY A 35 16.96 -8.33 -17.79
CA GLY A 35 16.29 -8.47 -19.07
C GLY A 35 15.17 -7.41 -19.25
N ALA A 36 14.41 -7.55 -20.33
CA ALA A 36 13.20 -6.76 -20.57
C ALA A 36 11.92 -7.52 -20.13
N ILE A 37 11.97 -8.21 -18.99
CA ILE A 37 10.85 -9.01 -18.48
C ILE A 37 9.88 -8.09 -17.76
N LEU A 38 8.65 -7.99 -18.26
CA LEU A 38 7.60 -7.21 -17.62
C LEU A 38 7.27 -7.80 -16.23
N ALA A 39 7.31 -6.94 -15.25
CA ALA A 39 7.04 -7.28 -13.85
C ALA A 39 5.65 -6.80 -13.40
N VAL A 40 5.30 -5.54 -13.70
CA VAL A 40 4.01 -4.93 -13.34
C VAL A 40 3.53 -4.01 -14.47
N GLY A 41 2.35 -4.28 -15.02
CA GLY A 41 1.83 -3.47 -16.12
C GLY A 41 2.82 -3.40 -17.28
N GLU A 42 3.24 -2.18 -17.64
CA GLU A 42 4.24 -1.93 -18.68
C GLU A 42 5.68 -1.87 -18.16
N TRP A 43 5.87 -1.93 -16.83
CA TRP A 43 7.18 -1.80 -16.21
C TRP A 43 7.94 -3.12 -16.22
N ASP A 44 9.19 -3.06 -16.62
CA ASP A 44 10.12 -4.16 -16.46
C ASP A 44 10.63 -4.29 -15.02
N LEU A 45 11.42 -5.32 -14.76
CA LEU A 45 11.98 -5.62 -13.46
C LEU A 45 12.84 -4.47 -12.91
N ALA A 46 13.67 -3.83 -13.75
CA ALA A 46 14.54 -2.75 -13.33
C ALA A 46 13.75 -1.46 -13.04
N GLU A 47 12.66 -1.22 -13.76
CA GLU A 47 11.76 -0.10 -13.50
C GLU A 47 10.99 -0.27 -12.19
N VAL A 48 10.54 -1.49 -11.85
CA VAL A 48 9.94 -1.77 -10.53
C VAL A 48 10.95 -1.59 -9.41
N ALA A 49 12.19 -2.03 -9.60
CA ALA A 49 13.26 -1.81 -8.62
C ALA A 49 13.60 -0.31 -8.46
N MET A 50 13.59 0.45 -9.57
CA MET A 50 13.73 1.91 -9.53
C MET A 50 12.60 2.56 -8.76
N HIS A 51 11.34 2.21 -9.06
CA HIS A 51 10.17 2.72 -8.33
C HIS A 51 10.30 2.47 -6.82
N LEU A 52 10.65 1.25 -6.42
CA LEU A 52 10.87 0.93 -5.01
C LEU A 52 11.97 1.80 -4.40
N SER A 53 13.07 2.01 -5.12
CA SER A 53 14.18 2.88 -4.69
C SER A 53 13.73 4.33 -4.50
N GLN A 54 12.87 4.85 -5.39
CA GLN A 54 12.29 6.20 -5.26
C GLN A 54 11.31 6.31 -4.10
N GLY A 55 10.52 5.28 -3.83
CA GLY A 55 9.70 5.20 -2.62
C GLY A 55 10.54 5.35 -1.35
N TRP A 56 11.72 4.70 -1.32
CA TRP A 56 12.68 4.83 -0.22
C TRP A 56 13.39 6.20 -0.15
N LEU A 57 13.45 6.96 -1.23
CA LEU A 57 13.91 8.35 -1.19
C LEU A 57 12.83 9.31 -0.66
N GLY A 58 11.59 9.16 -1.13
CA GLY A 58 10.52 10.13 -0.88
C GLY A 58 9.75 9.91 0.43
N ILE A 59 9.32 8.66 0.72
CA ILE A 59 8.47 8.35 1.88
C ILE A 59 9.14 8.70 3.21
N PRO A 60 10.45 8.45 3.45
CA PRO A 60 11.14 8.91 4.66
C PRO A 60 11.11 10.44 4.85
N GLY A 61 11.13 11.21 3.78
CA GLY A 61 10.96 12.67 3.83
C GLY A 61 9.59 13.05 4.38
N LEU A 62 8.53 12.45 3.82
CA LEU A 62 7.16 12.66 4.31
C LEU A 62 7.02 12.26 5.79
N ALA A 63 7.65 11.17 6.21
CA ALA A 63 7.66 10.70 7.60
C ALA A 63 8.37 11.68 8.56
N ARG A 64 9.14 12.63 8.05
CA ARG A 64 9.73 13.76 8.81
C ARG A 64 8.93 15.07 8.63
N GLY A 65 7.81 15.03 7.90
CA GLY A 65 7.05 16.23 7.54
C GLY A 65 7.65 17.04 6.40
N ASP A 66 8.72 16.52 5.76
CA ASP A 66 9.40 17.18 4.64
C ASP A 66 8.84 16.65 3.31
N ARG A 67 8.05 17.48 2.64
CA ARG A 67 7.49 17.16 1.32
C ARG A 67 8.44 17.44 0.17
N SER A 68 9.51 18.24 0.39
CA SER A 68 10.46 18.61 -0.66
C SER A 68 11.15 17.39 -1.27
N ALA A 69 11.42 16.36 -0.47
CA ALA A 69 12.04 15.12 -0.92
C ALA A 69 11.31 14.44 -2.09
N LEU A 70 9.97 14.56 -2.16
CA LEU A 70 9.19 14.05 -3.31
C LEU A 70 9.30 14.98 -4.52
N TYR A 71 9.25 16.29 -4.29
CA TYR A 71 9.36 17.28 -5.38
C TYR A 71 10.75 17.27 -6.02
N ASP A 72 11.78 17.02 -5.22
CA ASP A 72 13.16 16.95 -5.70
C ASP A 72 13.44 15.75 -6.61
N LEU A 73 12.58 14.72 -6.56
CA LEU A 73 12.64 13.57 -7.48
C LEU A 73 12.08 13.91 -8.88
N LEU A 74 11.31 15.00 -9.04
CA LEU A 74 10.75 15.39 -10.32
C LEU A 74 11.68 16.39 -11.03
N PRO A 75 12.14 16.09 -12.27
CA PRO A 75 13.06 16.97 -13.00
C PRO A 75 12.44 18.28 -13.43
N ASP A 76 11.11 18.30 -13.57
CA ASP A 76 10.37 19.47 -14.04
C ASP A 76 9.31 19.88 -13.01
N ARG A 77 9.66 20.89 -12.19
CA ARG A 77 8.75 21.49 -11.20
C ARG A 77 7.63 22.31 -11.85
N ALA A 78 7.70 22.58 -13.15
CA ALA A 78 6.86 23.56 -13.87
C ALA A 78 5.39 23.13 -14.04
N GLY A 79 4.99 21.97 -13.63
CA GLY A 79 3.60 21.51 -13.69
C GLY A 79 2.92 21.36 -12.32
N VAL A 80 3.65 21.57 -11.21
CA VAL A 80 3.14 21.41 -9.85
C VAL A 80 2.86 22.80 -9.27
N ALA A 81 1.72 23.38 -9.64
CA ALA A 81 1.23 24.58 -8.98
C ALA A 81 0.60 24.19 -7.63
N GLY A 82 1.22 24.60 -6.53
CA GLY A 82 0.72 24.40 -5.19
C GLY A 82 1.31 23.21 -4.44
N ASP A 83 0.95 23.06 -3.18
CA ASP A 83 1.52 22.11 -2.20
C ASP A 83 1.26 20.60 -2.45
N SER A 84 0.79 20.20 -3.63
CA SER A 84 0.32 18.80 -3.84
C SER A 84 0.74 18.24 -5.19
N LEU A 85 1.64 17.25 -5.16
CA LEU A 85 1.98 16.39 -6.30
C LEU A 85 0.81 15.49 -6.71
N VAL A 86 0.04 15.04 -5.73
CA VAL A 86 -1.01 14.03 -5.86
C VAL A 86 -2.26 14.56 -5.20
N ARG A 87 -3.31 14.80 -5.99
CA ARG A 87 -4.61 15.29 -5.50
C ARG A 87 -5.54 14.15 -5.14
N ASP A 88 -5.45 13.05 -5.86
CA ASP A 88 -6.26 11.86 -5.66
C ASP A 88 -5.50 10.57 -6.01
N ILE A 89 -6.18 9.44 -5.88
CA ILE A 89 -5.60 8.12 -6.14
C ILE A 89 -5.24 7.94 -7.63
N ALA A 90 -5.97 8.56 -8.55
CA ALA A 90 -5.71 8.42 -9.98
C ALA A 90 -4.41 9.13 -10.39
N ASP A 91 -4.07 10.26 -9.75
CA ASP A 91 -2.83 10.98 -10.00
C ASP A 91 -1.57 10.15 -9.63
N LEU A 92 -1.69 9.19 -8.68
CA LEU A 92 -0.55 8.38 -8.20
C LEU A 92 0.16 7.64 -9.32
N GLY A 93 -0.58 6.99 -10.21
CA GLY A 93 -0.01 6.21 -11.31
C GLY A 93 0.81 7.06 -12.28
N ASP A 94 0.27 8.23 -12.65
CA ASP A 94 0.94 9.16 -13.58
C ASP A 94 2.20 9.76 -12.96
N VAL A 95 2.13 10.23 -11.70
CA VAL A 95 3.28 10.77 -10.98
C VAL A 95 4.37 9.72 -10.84
N THR A 96 4.02 8.50 -10.44
CA THR A 96 4.95 7.39 -10.28
C THR A 96 5.64 7.04 -11.61
N THR A 97 4.90 6.97 -12.71
CA THR A 97 5.45 6.71 -14.04
C THR A 97 6.43 7.81 -14.47
N ARG A 98 6.11 9.07 -14.20
CA ARG A 98 7.02 10.20 -14.49
C ARG A 98 8.30 10.12 -13.68
N LEU A 99 8.21 9.77 -12.39
CA LEU A 99 9.36 9.60 -11.51
C LEU A 99 10.29 8.48 -12.02
N VAL A 100 9.75 7.32 -12.36
CA VAL A 100 10.54 6.18 -12.87
C VAL A 100 11.24 6.52 -14.19
N ARG A 101 10.57 7.27 -15.08
CA ARG A 101 11.15 7.70 -16.36
C ARG A 101 12.22 8.79 -16.18
N ALA A 102 12.12 9.60 -15.15
CA ALA A 102 13.05 10.70 -14.88
C ALA A 102 14.42 10.24 -14.38
N ASP A 103 14.48 9.15 -13.62
CA ASP A 103 15.74 8.57 -13.11
C ASP A 103 16.23 7.47 -14.07
N PRO A 104 17.41 7.63 -14.69
CA PRO A 104 17.93 6.66 -15.67
C PRO A 104 18.60 5.43 -15.01
N GLU A 105 18.79 5.41 -13.68
CA GLU A 105 19.47 4.31 -13.00
C GLU A 105 18.68 2.99 -13.15
N ARG A 106 19.34 1.94 -13.60
CA ARG A 106 18.75 0.59 -13.79
C ARG A 106 19.65 -0.52 -13.23
N HIS A 107 20.80 -0.18 -12.64
CA HIS A 107 21.69 -1.15 -12.03
C HIS A 107 21.14 -1.62 -10.69
N LEU A 108 20.69 -2.86 -10.63
CA LEU A 108 20.00 -3.41 -9.46
C LEU A 108 20.81 -3.35 -8.18
N SER A 109 22.15 -3.53 -8.26
CA SER A 109 23.04 -3.38 -7.09
C SER A 109 23.09 -1.95 -6.57
N MET A 110 23.11 -0.94 -7.46
CA MET A 110 23.08 0.46 -7.06
C MET A 110 21.74 0.85 -6.41
N LEU A 111 20.64 0.32 -6.95
CA LEU A 111 19.32 0.51 -6.37
C LEU A 111 19.21 -0.16 -4.99
N ALA A 112 19.77 -1.34 -4.82
CA ALA A 112 19.84 -2.02 -3.53
C ALA A 112 20.64 -1.21 -2.49
N ASP A 113 21.79 -0.67 -2.89
CA ASP A 113 22.63 0.17 -2.01
C ASP A 113 21.90 1.45 -1.59
N ARG A 114 21.17 2.09 -2.52
CA ARG A 114 20.32 3.26 -2.25
C ARG A 114 19.23 2.91 -1.23
N ILE A 115 18.50 1.81 -1.43
CA ILE A 115 17.45 1.35 -0.50
C ILE A 115 18.03 1.12 0.91
N GLU A 116 19.17 0.43 1.03
CA GLU A 116 19.80 0.18 2.33
C GLU A 116 20.26 1.46 3.03
N ALA A 117 20.85 2.40 2.28
CA ALA A 117 21.27 3.68 2.83
C ALA A 117 20.08 4.49 3.37
N CYS A 118 18.97 4.57 2.60
CA CYS A 118 17.75 5.23 3.02
C CYS A 118 17.11 4.54 4.23
N ALA A 119 17.05 3.21 4.23
CA ALA A 119 16.50 2.43 5.33
C ALA A 119 17.30 2.64 6.63
N LYS A 120 18.62 2.61 6.55
CA LYS A 120 19.49 2.88 7.70
C LYS A 120 19.21 4.26 8.32
N GLN A 121 19.11 5.30 7.47
CA GLN A 121 18.80 6.65 7.95
C GLN A 121 17.41 6.72 8.54
N TYR A 122 16.40 6.12 7.88
CA TYR A 122 15.02 6.09 8.37
C TYR A 122 14.90 5.49 9.78
N PHE A 123 15.57 4.36 10.05
CA PHE A 123 15.56 3.74 11.37
C PHE A 123 16.27 4.60 12.44
N VAL A 124 17.30 5.35 12.07
CA VAL A 124 17.94 6.31 12.98
C VAL A 124 16.95 7.45 13.33
N ASP A 125 16.26 7.99 12.32
CA ASP A 125 15.29 9.06 12.51
C ASP A 125 14.15 8.61 13.43
N CYS A 126 13.64 7.40 13.27
CA CYS A 126 12.58 6.81 14.09
C CYS A 126 12.92 6.72 15.59
N THR A 127 14.20 6.66 15.96
CA THR A 127 14.58 6.58 17.39
C THR A 127 14.19 7.81 18.20
N ARG A 128 13.97 8.94 17.53
CA ARG A 128 13.72 10.26 18.14
C ARG A 128 12.26 10.70 18.02
N GLN A 129 11.41 9.90 17.39
CA GLN A 129 10.03 10.26 17.06
C GLN A 129 9.02 9.39 17.81
N SER A 130 7.75 9.81 17.78
CA SER A 130 6.62 9.05 18.32
C SER A 130 5.88 8.31 17.19
N PRO A 131 5.41 7.06 17.40
CA PRO A 131 4.62 6.34 16.42
C PRO A 131 3.32 7.06 16.01
N ASP A 132 2.78 7.87 16.91
CA ASP A 132 1.51 8.59 16.72
C ASP A 132 1.71 10.02 16.18
N GLU A 133 2.95 10.46 15.95
CA GLU A 133 3.22 11.76 15.34
C GLU A 133 2.63 11.83 13.94
N LEU A 134 1.81 12.87 13.70
CA LEU A 134 1.04 13.00 12.46
C LEU A 134 1.78 13.82 11.43
N HIS A 135 1.90 13.27 10.22
CA HIS A 135 2.52 13.94 9.09
C HIS A 135 1.61 13.89 7.85
N PRO A 136 1.67 14.93 6.98
CA PRO A 136 0.98 14.90 5.69
C PRO A 136 1.46 13.72 4.84
N TRP A 137 0.52 13.03 4.20
CA TRP A 137 0.82 11.90 3.31
C TRP A 137 0.94 12.37 1.84
N LEU A 138 1.14 11.40 0.92
CA LEU A 138 1.27 11.62 -0.53
C LEU A 138 0.09 12.41 -1.11
N ILE A 139 -1.13 12.00 -0.77
CA ILE A 139 -2.36 12.62 -1.27
C ILE A 139 -2.72 13.82 -0.40
N GLN A 140 -3.08 14.92 -1.04
CA GLN A 140 -3.49 16.14 -0.36
C GLN A 140 -4.67 15.88 0.59
N GLY A 141 -4.60 16.47 1.78
CA GLY A 141 -5.65 16.37 2.81
C GLY A 141 -5.61 15.10 3.65
N ILE A 142 -4.75 14.13 3.32
CA ILE A 142 -4.54 12.94 4.15
C ILE A 142 -3.34 13.15 5.06
N THR A 143 -3.56 12.90 6.35
CA THR A 143 -2.52 12.93 7.39
C THR A 143 -2.48 11.58 8.07
N LEU A 144 -1.30 11.00 8.22
CA LEU A 144 -1.10 9.67 8.81
C LEU A 144 -0.13 9.71 9.99
N PRO A 145 -0.26 8.81 10.97
CA PRO A 145 0.72 8.63 12.03
C PRO A 145 2.03 8.03 11.47
N LEU A 146 3.15 8.33 12.11
CA LEU A 146 4.48 7.84 11.69
C LEU A 146 4.53 6.30 11.56
N ALA A 147 3.84 5.57 12.44
CA ALA A 147 3.71 4.12 12.33
C ALA A 147 3.13 3.67 10.98
N ALA A 148 2.21 4.46 10.39
CA ALA A 148 1.65 4.16 9.08
C ALA A 148 2.66 4.38 7.95
N PHE A 149 3.59 5.33 8.08
CA PHE A 149 4.69 5.49 7.11
C PHE A 149 5.67 4.31 7.16
N THR A 150 5.95 3.76 8.35
CA THR A 150 6.73 2.52 8.49
C THR A 150 6.07 1.37 7.73
N CYS A 151 4.75 1.22 7.89
CA CYS A 151 4.00 0.18 7.21
C CYS A 151 3.75 0.51 5.72
N HIS A 152 3.74 1.77 5.30
CA HIS A 152 3.76 2.14 3.88
C HIS A 152 5.05 1.64 3.21
N LEU A 153 6.21 1.95 3.80
CA LEU A 153 7.50 1.42 3.31
C LEU A 153 7.55 -0.10 3.31
N LEU A 154 6.95 -0.74 4.32
CA LEU A 154 6.81 -2.21 4.37
C LEU A 154 5.93 -2.72 3.21
N ASN A 155 4.81 -2.04 2.91
CA ASN A 155 3.93 -2.37 1.79
C ASN A 155 4.69 -2.32 0.45
N GLU A 156 5.37 -1.20 0.18
CA GLU A 156 6.18 -1.03 -1.03
C GLU A 156 7.23 -2.15 -1.16
N THR A 157 7.95 -2.43 -0.06
CA THR A 157 9.03 -3.42 -0.06
C THR A 157 8.51 -4.85 -0.25
N VAL A 158 7.39 -5.22 0.39
CA VAL A 158 6.78 -6.55 0.29
C VAL A 158 6.18 -6.79 -1.09
N VAL A 159 5.40 -5.82 -1.60
CA VAL A 159 4.66 -5.97 -2.86
C VAL A 159 5.62 -5.94 -4.04
N HIS A 160 6.53 -4.98 -4.09
CA HIS A 160 7.49 -4.90 -5.19
C HIS A 160 8.61 -5.94 -5.07
N GLY A 161 8.96 -6.38 -3.87
CA GLY A 161 9.79 -7.58 -3.69
C GLY A 161 9.14 -8.83 -4.30
N TYR A 162 7.83 -8.99 -4.13
CA TYR A 162 7.06 -10.04 -4.79
C TYR A 162 7.06 -9.90 -6.32
N ASP A 163 6.84 -8.70 -6.84
CA ASP A 163 6.82 -8.42 -8.28
C ASP A 163 8.17 -8.73 -8.94
N ILE A 164 9.26 -8.23 -8.34
CA ILE A 164 10.65 -8.45 -8.80
C ILE A 164 11.00 -9.94 -8.78
N ALA A 165 10.71 -10.63 -7.67
CA ALA A 165 11.02 -12.05 -7.53
C ALA A 165 10.26 -12.89 -8.57
N ARG A 166 8.97 -12.57 -8.80
CA ARG A 166 8.13 -13.26 -9.78
C ARG A 166 8.68 -13.05 -11.21
N ALA A 167 9.05 -11.83 -11.56
CA ALA A 167 9.65 -11.52 -12.87
C ALA A 167 10.99 -12.23 -13.05
N ALA A 168 11.79 -12.35 -11.99
CA ALA A 168 13.05 -13.10 -12.00
C ALA A 168 12.86 -14.64 -11.94
N GLY A 169 11.63 -15.16 -11.99
CA GLY A 169 11.35 -16.58 -11.88
C GLY A 169 11.67 -17.18 -10.50
N ARG A 170 11.70 -16.37 -9.45
CA ARG A 170 12.05 -16.80 -8.09
C ARG A 170 10.84 -16.87 -7.17
N ARG A 171 10.91 -17.73 -6.16
CA ARG A 171 9.88 -17.84 -5.13
C ARG A 171 10.03 -16.70 -4.13
N TRP A 172 8.93 -16.00 -3.89
CA TRP A 172 8.83 -14.99 -2.83
C TRP A 172 7.62 -15.30 -1.95
N ARG A 173 7.88 -15.66 -0.71
CA ARG A 173 6.83 -15.93 0.25
C ARG A 173 6.63 -14.67 1.10
N ILE A 174 5.42 -14.10 1.05
CA ILE A 174 5.03 -13.02 1.94
C ILE A 174 4.72 -13.62 3.31
N ASN A 175 5.29 -13.03 4.36
CA ASN A 175 5.01 -13.42 5.74
C ASN A 175 3.58 -12.96 6.12
N PRO A 176 2.68 -13.87 6.54
CA PRO A 176 1.33 -13.47 6.95
C PRO A 176 1.30 -12.46 8.10
N ALA A 177 2.26 -12.51 9.03
CA ALA A 177 2.35 -11.52 10.11
C ALA A 177 2.67 -10.11 9.57
N HIS A 178 3.56 -10.00 8.57
CA HIS A 178 3.81 -8.71 7.91
C HIS A 178 2.56 -8.19 7.20
N ALA A 179 1.80 -9.06 6.50
CA ALA A 179 0.55 -8.66 5.88
C ALA A 179 -0.49 -8.18 6.92
N VAL A 180 -0.56 -8.79 8.11
CA VAL A 180 -1.42 -8.30 9.21
C VAL A 180 -0.99 -6.91 9.67
N LEU A 181 0.32 -6.65 9.85
CA LEU A 181 0.82 -5.32 10.21
C LEU A 181 0.43 -4.26 9.17
N LEU A 182 0.51 -4.60 7.88
CA LEU A 182 0.05 -3.71 6.79
C LEU A 182 -1.43 -3.36 6.91
N MET A 183 -2.28 -4.37 7.17
CA MET A 183 -3.72 -4.13 7.36
C MET A 183 -3.98 -3.20 8.54
N ASP A 184 -3.34 -3.43 9.67
CA ASP A 184 -3.63 -2.76 10.92
C ASP A 184 -3.01 -1.36 11.03
N GLN A 185 -1.81 -1.18 10.49
CA GLN A 185 -1.03 0.05 10.72
C GLN A 185 -0.84 0.90 9.45
N PHE A 186 -1.28 0.43 8.28
CA PHE A 186 -1.29 1.24 7.06
C PHE A 186 -2.71 1.37 6.50
N PHE A 187 -3.37 0.27 6.13
CA PHE A 187 -4.68 0.35 5.47
C PHE A 187 -5.77 0.91 6.38
N VAL A 188 -5.83 0.49 7.65
CA VAL A 188 -6.84 1.03 8.58
C VAL A 188 -6.66 2.53 8.81
N PRO A 189 -5.47 3.06 9.18
CA PRO A 189 -5.25 4.49 9.31
C PRO A 189 -5.51 5.26 8.01
N LEU A 190 -5.11 4.73 6.86
CA LEU A 190 -5.34 5.35 5.56
C LEU A 190 -6.84 5.48 5.26
N ILE A 191 -7.61 4.41 5.43
CA ILE A 191 -9.05 4.40 5.20
C ILE A 191 -9.77 5.35 6.16
N GLN A 192 -9.33 5.41 7.42
CA GLN A 192 -9.93 6.30 8.43
C GLN A 192 -9.52 7.77 8.27
N GLY A 193 -8.35 8.04 7.68
CA GLY A 193 -7.82 9.39 7.45
C GLY A 193 -8.25 9.99 6.11
N ALA A 194 -8.67 9.18 5.15
CA ALA A 194 -9.10 9.62 3.83
C ALA A 194 -10.56 10.10 3.82
N ASP A 195 -10.86 11.09 2.98
CA ASP A 195 -12.25 11.40 2.63
C ASP A 195 -12.87 10.18 1.91
N PRO A 196 -14.01 9.63 2.36
CA PRO A 196 -14.63 8.49 1.71
C PRO A 196 -14.90 8.67 0.22
N ARG A 197 -15.04 9.91 -0.26
CA ARG A 197 -15.18 10.23 -1.70
C ARG A 197 -13.94 9.87 -2.51
N MET A 198 -12.78 9.88 -1.88
CA MET A 198 -11.50 9.48 -2.52
C MET A 198 -11.33 7.95 -2.57
N LEU A 199 -12.09 7.22 -1.74
CA LEU A 199 -12.00 5.77 -1.62
C LEU A 199 -13.03 5.04 -2.50
N VAL A 200 -14.01 5.75 -3.08
CA VAL A 200 -15.11 5.15 -3.84
C VAL A 200 -14.95 5.41 -5.34
N ASN A 201 -15.19 4.37 -6.13
CA ASN A 201 -15.50 4.52 -7.56
C ASN A 201 -17.02 4.76 -7.68
N ALA A 202 -17.41 6.03 -7.75
CA ALA A 202 -18.80 6.45 -7.72
C ALA A 202 -19.63 5.84 -8.88
N ASP A 203 -19.04 5.75 -10.08
CA ASP A 203 -19.72 5.20 -11.26
C ASP A 203 -19.97 3.69 -11.09
N ALA A 204 -18.98 2.94 -10.62
CA ALA A 204 -19.13 1.50 -10.37
C ALA A 204 -20.07 1.20 -9.20
N ALA A 205 -20.15 2.12 -8.23
CA ALA A 205 -21.03 2.03 -7.06
C ALA A 205 -22.41 2.67 -7.28
N ALA A 206 -22.67 3.26 -8.45
CA ALA A 206 -24.00 3.82 -8.78
C ALA A 206 -25.09 2.77 -8.66
N GLY A 207 -26.22 3.11 -8.03
CA GLY A 207 -27.35 2.21 -7.76
C GLY A 207 -27.08 1.14 -6.69
N VAL A 208 -25.87 1.07 -6.12
CA VAL A 208 -25.55 0.09 -5.07
C VAL A 208 -25.99 0.62 -3.70
N LYS A 209 -26.89 -0.13 -3.04
CA LYS A 209 -27.27 0.08 -1.64
C LYS A 209 -26.98 -1.19 -0.86
N ALA A 210 -25.84 -1.18 -0.16
CA ALA A 210 -25.37 -2.36 0.56
C ALA A 210 -24.39 -2.02 1.68
N THR A 211 -24.45 -2.80 2.75
CA THR A 211 -23.48 -2.79 3.84
C THR A 211 -22.63 -4.06 3.79
N PHE A 212 -21.32 -3.87 3.67
CA PHE A 212 -20.33 -4.93 3.74
C PHE A 212 -19.65 -4.91 5.11
N ASP A 213 -19.54 -6.07 5.74
CA ASP A 213 -18.70 -6.31 6.92
C ASP A 213 -17.42 -7.01 6.46
N VAL A 214 -16.29 -6.31 6.47
CA VAL A 214 -15.01 -6.79 5.94
C VAL A 214 -14.04 -7.07 7.06
N ARG A 215 -13.55 -8.32 7.14
CA ARG A 215 -12.64 -8.80 8.17
C ARG A 215 -11.43 -9.47 7.56
N ILE A 216 -10.24 -9.10 8.06
CA ILE A 216 -9.00 -9.81 7.75
C ILE A 216 -8.74 -10.84 8.86
N ARG A 217 -8.42 -12.07 8.48
CA ARG A 217 -8.10 -13.17 9.43
C ARG A 217 -6.68 -13.01 9.98
N GLY A 218 -6.36 -13.77 11.03
CA GLY A 218 -4.99 -13.82 11.54
C GLY A 218 -4.64 -12.79 12.61
N GLY A 219 -5.64 -12.28 13.34
CA GLY A 219 -5.42 -11.33 14.45
C GLY A 219 -5.38 -9.87 14.03
N SER A 220 -5.74 -9.56 12.78
CA SER A 220 -5.84 -8.20 12.28
C SER A 220 -6.95 -7.40 12.99
N ARG A 221 -6.69 -6.12 13.21
CA ARG A 221 -7.68 -5.10 13.63
C ARG A 221 -8.55 -4.62 12.45
N PHE A 222 -8.23 -5.02 11.23
CA PHE A 222 -9.00 -4.66 10.05
C PHE A 222 -10.36 -5.38 10.09
N HIS A 223 -11.31 -4.70 10.74
CA HIS A 223 -12.71 -5.08 10.80
C HIS A 223 -13.53 -3.80 10.58
N LEU A 224 -13.98 -3.60 9.35
CA LEU A 224 -14.59 -2.36 8.89
C LEU A 224 -15.92 -2.65 8.18
N HIS A 225 -16.88 -1.74 8.37
CA HIS A 225 -18.13 -1.73 7.65
C HIS A 225 -18.09 -0.70 6.52
N PHE A 226 -18.21 -1.16 5.28
CA PHE A 226 -18.31 -0.31 4.10
C PHE A 226 -19.79 -0.17 3.73
N VAL A 227 -20.30 1.04 3.87
CA VAL A 227 -21.72 1.36 3.61
C VAL A 227 -21.80 2.13 2.31
N PHE A 228 -22.27 1.46 1.24
CA PHE A 228 -22.53 2.06 -0.05
C PHE A 228 -23.99 2.53 -0.12
N ASP A 229 -24.20 3.75 -0.64
CA ASP A 229 -25.50 4.35 -0.86
C ASP A 229 -25.45 5.20 -2.14
N ASP A 230 -25.75 4.54 -3.28
CA ASP A 230 -25.86 5.16 -4.59
C ASP A 230 -24.66 6.03 -5.00
N GLY A 231 -23.49 5.39 -5.11
CA GLY A 231 -22.22 6.06 -5.44
C GLY A 231 -21.52 6.72 -4.26
N ALA A 232 -22.18 6.85 -3.11
CA ALA A 232 -21.55 7.33 -1.89
C ALA A 232 -21.01 6.18 -1.04
N LEU A 233 -19.91 6.43 -0.32
CA LEU A 233 -19.31 5.48 0.62
C LEU A 233 -19.19 6.11 2.01
N ARG A 234 -19.47 5.32 3.04
CA ARG A 234 -19.05 5.58 4.42
C ARG A 234 -18.30 4.35 4.94
N VAL A 235 -17.25 4.58 5.70
CA VAL A 235 -16.51 3.50 6.38
C VAL A 235 -16.62 3.68 7.88
N GLU A 236 -17.07 2.64 8.56
CA GLU A 236 -17.39 2.65 10.00
C GLU A 236 -16.68 1.48 10.67
N THR A 237 -16.24 1.65 11.92
CA THR A 237 -15.66 0.57 12.74
C THR A 237 -16.73 -0.37 13.31
N SER A 238 -17.98 0.13 13.39
CA SER A 238 -19.16 -0.66 13.72
C SER A 238 -20.38 -0.02 13.07
N SER A 239 -21.37 -0.82 12.73
CA SER A 239 -22.61 -0.30 12.16
C SER A 239 -23.81 -0.98 12.83
N ALA A 240 -24.81 -0.17 13.23
CA ALA A 240 -26.13 -0.67 13.65
C ALA A 240 -26.96 -1.15 12.46
N ARG A 241 -26.48 -0.96 11.22
CA ARG A 241 -27.18 -1.36 10.00
C ARG A 241 -27.12 -2.86 9.82
N ARG A 242 -28.15 -3.38 9.17
CA ARG A 242 -28.15 -4.78 8.77
C ARG A 242 -27.09 -5.01 7.69
N VAL A 243 -26.17 -5.95 7.94
CA VAL A 243 -25.12 -6.34 6.99
C VAL A 243 -25.75 -7.14 5.84
N ASP A 244 -25.42 -6.76 4.60
CA ASP A 244 -25.85 -7.46 3.38
C ASP A 244 -24.85 -8.54 2.97
N CYS A 245 -23.55 -8.26 3.13
CA CYS A 245 -22.47 -9.17 2.73
C CYS A 245 -21.34 -9.14 3.76
N HIS A 246 -21.02 -10.30 4.31
CA HIS A 246 -19.81 -10.49 5.11
C HIS A 246 -18.67 -10.96 4.21
N LEU A 247 -17.50 -10.36 4.36
CA LEU A 247 -16.27 -10.72 3.69
C LEU A 247 -15.22 -11.11 4.72
N SER A 248 -14.60 -12.27 4.54
CA SER A 248 -13.47 -12.72 5.35
C SER A 248 -12.31 -13.08 4.44
N ALA A 249 -11.14 -12.49 4.70
CA ALA A 249 -9.98 -12.64 3.85
C ALA A 249 -8.74 -13.11 4.62
N ASP A 250 -7.96 -13.99 3.98
CA ASP A 250 -6.58 -14.24 4.36
C ASP A 250 -5.76 -12.95 4.10
N PRO A 251 -4.86 -12.52 5.01
CA PRO A 251 -4.17 -11.23 4.89
C PRO A 251 -3.27 -11.15 3.65
N VAL A 252 -2.56 -12.23 3.31
CA VAL A 252 -1.69 -12.26 2.12
C VAL A 252 -2.52 -12.25 0.84
N ALA A 253 -3.59 -13.05 0.80
CA ALA A 253 -4.48 -13.07 -0.35
C ALA A 253 -5.21 -11.73 -0.55
N PHE A 254 -5.64 -11.10 0.54
CA PHE A 254 -6.23 -9.75 0.47
C PHE A 254 -5.25 -8.74 -0.14
N LEU A 255 -4.02 -8.70 0.37
CA LEU A 255 -2.96 -7.84 -0.12
C LEU A 255 -2.72 -8.04 -1.63
N LEU A 256 -2.52 -9.28 -2.05
CA LEU A 256 -2.24 -9.61 -3.45
C LEU A 256 -3.43 -9.36 -4.39
N VAL A 257 -4.66 -9.59 -3.93
CA VAL A 257 -5.88 -9.28 -4.71
C VAL A 257 -6.10 -7.78 -4.78
N PHE A 258 -5.88 -7.05 -3.68
CA PHE A 258 -6.00 -5.59 -3.66
C PHE A 258 -5.05 -4.94 -4.68
N TRP A 259 -3.79 -5.36 -4.68
CA TRP A 259 -2.77 -4.87 -5.62
C TRP A 259 -2.78 -5.57 -6.98
N GLN A 260 -3.82 -6.37 -7.32
CA GLN A 260 -3.99 -7.06 -8.60
C GLN A 260 -2.88 -8.09 -8.96
N ARG A 261 -2.17 -8.62 -7.98
CA ARG A 261 -1.13 -9.64 -8.16
C ARG A 261 -1.68 -11.06 -8.09
N GLN A 262 -2.91 -11.22 -7.60
CA GLN A 262 -3.63 -12.49 -7.56
C GLN A 262 -5.08 -12.29 -8.03
N SER A 263 -5.59 -13.24 -8.80
CA SER A 263 -7.00 -13.27 -9.16
C SER A 263 -7.88 -13.51 -7.92
N GLN A 264 -8.91 -12.70 -7.73
CA GLN A 264 -9.90 -12.93 -6.66
C GLN A 264 -10.58 -14.31 -6.79
N TRP A 265 -10.81 -14.78 -8.00
CA TRP A 265 -11.42 -16.09 -8.24
C TRP A 265 -10.51 -17.24 -7.82
N ALA A 266 -9.21 -17.12 -8.05
CA ALA A 266 -8.23 -18.08 -7.56
C ALA A 266 -8.14 -18.07 -6.02
N ALA A 267 -8.25 -16.90 -5.39
CA ALA A 267 -8.27 -16.78 -3.93
C ALA A 267 -9.55 -17.38 -3.33
N ILE A 268 -10.71 -17.16 -3.96
CA ILE A 268 -11.99 -17.78 -3.56
C ILE A 268 -11.93 -19.30 -3.68
N ALA A 269 -11.45 -19.82 -4.80
CA ALA A 269 -11.32 -21.27 -5.03
C ALA A 269 -10.43 -21.97 -3.99
N LYS A 270 -9.47 -21.24 -3.41
CA LYS A 270 -8.58 -21.71 -2.33
C LYS A 270 -9.14 -21.47 -0.91
N GLY A 271 -10.35 -20.92 -0.76
CA GLY A 271 -10.91 -20.53 0.55
C GLY A 271 -10.16 -19.39 1.24
N GLN A 272 -9.32 -18.67 0.51
CA GLN A 272 -8.57 -17.51 1.02
C GLN A 272 -9.47 -16.27 1.15
N LEU A 273 -10.45 -16.14 0.27
CA LEU A 273 -11.52 -15.14 0.33
C LEU A 273 -12.85 -15.86 0.48
N MET A 274 -13.67 -15.46 1.43
CA MET A 274 -14.98 -16.03 1.69
C MET A 274 -16.01 -14.91 1.80
N ALA A 275 -17.22 -15.20 1.29
CA ALA A 275 -18.35 -14.29 1.37
C ALA A 275 -19.62 -15.05 1.77
N TRP A 276 -20.44 -14.44 2.65
CA TRP A 276 -21.74 -14.96 3.04
C TRP A 276 -22.70 -13.81 3.44
N GLY A 277 -23.92 -14.11 3.73
CA GLY A 277 -24.94 -13.13 4.15
C GLY A 277 -26.13 -13.09 3.22
N ARG A 278 -26.82 -11.95 3.17
CA ARG A 278 -28.05 -11.77 2.39
C ARG A 278 -27.79 -11.59 0.88
N LYS A 279 -26.68 -10.93 0.53
CA LYS A 279 -26.30 -10.61 -0.84
C LYS A 279 -24.84 -11.00 -1.12
N PRO A 280 -24.46 -12.28 -0.94
CA PRO A 280 -23.04 -12.69 -1.04
C PRO A 280 -22.48 -12.50 -2.45
N TRP A 281 -23.30 -12.46 -3.49
CA TRP A 281 -22.88 -12.19 -4.87
C TRP A 281 -22.25 -10.80 -5.08
N LEU A 282 -22.56 -9.82 -4.19
CA LEU A 282 -21.94 -8.50 -4.26
C LEU A 282 -20.44 -8.52 -3.93
N ALA A 283 -19.97 -9.57 -3.23
CA ALA A 283 -18.55 -9.74 -2.92
C ALA A 283 -17.67 -9.75 -4.17
N ALA A 284 -18.14 -10.34 -5.26
CA ALA A 284 -17.41 -10.40 -6.52
C ALA A 284 -17.13 -9.01 -7.13
N ARG A 285 -17.97 -8.02 -6.79
CA ARG A 285 -17.86 -6.65 -7.27
C ARG A 285 -17.29 -5.69 -6.23
N PHE A 286 -17.09 -6.12 -4.97
CA PHE A 286 -16.69 -5.22 -3.88
C PHE A 286 -15.48 -4.37 -4.24
N ARG A 287 -14.44 -4.99 -4.83
CA ARG A 287 -13.23 -4.28 -5.24
C ARG A 287 -13.51 -3.21 -6.30
N SER A 288 -14.40 -3.46 -7.27
CA SER A 288 -14.73 -2.49 -8.31
C SER A 288 -15.44 -1.25 -7.79
N PHE A 289 -16.05 -1.31 -6.61
CA PHE A 289 -16.69 -0.17 -5.95
C PHE A 289 -15.68 0.76 -5.27
N LEU A 290 -14.44 0.31 -5.11
CA LEU A 290 -13.37 1.09 -4.49
C LEU A 290 -12.48 1.73 -5.56
N ALA A 291 -12.04 2.97 -5.30
CA ALA A 291 -11.00 3.59 -6.10
C ALA A 291 -9.69 2.81 -5.91
N THR A 292 -8.96 2.61 -7.01
CA THR A 292 -7.64 1.94 -7.01
C THR A 292 -6.68 2.77 -7.86
N PRO A 293 -5.40 2.85 -7.47
CA PRO A 293 -4.37 3.49 -8.27
C PRO A 293 -4.10 2.74 -9.58
#